data_2ca42683a43d6c96cb540d2d45b4135e
#
_entry.id   2ca42683a43d6c96cb540d2d45b4135e
#
_cell.length_a   1.000
_cell.length_b   1.000
_cell.length_c   1.000
_cell.angle_alpha   90.00
_cell.angle_beta   90.00
_cell.angle_gamma   90.00
#
_symmetry.space_group_name_H-M   'P 1'
#
loop_
_entity.id
_entity.type
_entity.pdbx_description
1 polymer ?
#
loop_
_entity_poly.entity_id
_entity_poly.type
_entity_poly.pdbx_seq_one_letter_code
_entity_poly.pdbx_strand_id
1 'polypeptide(L)'
;MGRDNPLSRGSSDFLCGLFDARWEVIDGHAHFYSYNYFRLLSQVPGQHGDVEQYMRQQARRLKIDLPPIDPGRLAQRWVAEMDRYGISRMCLLAGLPGDEYSITEGLRAYPDRFIGFVDVNPHLVIAEDVLEHAVRGGGVKGVCLHPCRHRFHASDELVYPIYTLARRHRLTVYVNYGPPSCPVATRWGAQDNHDPRFNDPAQLHFAASDFPTVPFVIAHFLEKHLPEMLRLALLCPNVHICTSPADVCDEEPDTGKNIEPQLTMMLKAFGYKRILFGTGSGIFPRGWRSDMFRSLLAALKNLGLPNEVVGMILGGNLKRLFRLDDSRLTYLITL
;
A
#
# COMPACT_ATOMS: atom_id res chain seq x y z
N MET A 1 34.73 27.72 8.00
CA MET A 1 35.16 26.32 7.84
C MET A 1 33.92 25.45 7.99
N GLY A 2 33.24 25.21 6.87
CA GLY A 2 32.08 24.36 6.80
C GLY A 2 32.51 22.90 6.87
N ARG A 3 31.91 22.14 7.79
CA ARG A 3 32.10 20.68 7.84
C ARG A 3 31.11 20.06 6.84
N ASP A 4 31.61 19.61 5.71
CA ASP A 4 30.87 18.78 4.77
C ASP A 4 30.41 17.50 5.45
N ASN A 5 29.10 17.26 5.40
CA ASN A 5 28.50 16.05 5.93
C ASN A 5 28.74 14.88 4.95
N PRO A 6 29.52 13.85 5.32
CA PRO A 6 29.91 12.77 4.39
C PRO A 6 28.76 11.82 4.01
N LEU A 7 27.54 12.01 4.53
CA LEU A 7 26.40 11.13 4.28
C LEU A 7 25.58 11.46 3.02
N SER A 8 25.91 12.56 2.30
CA SER A 8 25.11 13.02 1.14
C SER A 8 25.60 12.52 -0.24
N ARG A 9 26.76 11.87 -0.34
CA ARG A 9 27.34 11.42 -1.62
C ARG A 9 27.24 9.91 -1.92
N GLY A 10 26.65 9.11 -1.03
CA GLY A 10 26.75 7.64 -1.13
C GLY A 10 25.47 6.90 -1.61
N SER A 11 24.32 7.54 -1.74
CA SER A 11 23.06 6.80 -1.90
C SER A 11 22.64 6.50 -3.34
N SER A 12 22.93 7.38 -4.31
CA SER A 12 22.57 7.14 -5.72
C SER A 12 23.51 6.15 -6.42
N ASP A 13 24.82 6.25 -6.16
CA ASP A 13 25.82 5.38 -6.81
C ASP A 13 25.79 3.95 -6.26
N PHE A 14 25.41 3.78 -4.99
CA PHE A 14 25.33 2.46 -4.35
C PHE A 14 24.14 1.65 -4.87
N LEU A 15 23.04 2.29 -5.22
CA LEU A 15 21.86 1.61 -5.78
C LEU A 15 22.06 1.24 -7.24
N CYS A 16 22.80 2.03 -8.01
CA CYS A 16 23.09 1.75 -9.42
C CYS A 16 23.85 0.42 -9.63
N GLY A 17 24.59 -0.06 -8.62
CA GLY A 17 25.25 -1.37 -8.62
C GLY A 17 24.38 -2.53 -8.11
N LEU A 18 23.24 -2.25 -7.47
CA LEU A 18 22.34 -3.26 -6.91
C LEU A 18 21.21 -3.66 -7.86
N PHE A 19 20.83 -2.76 -8.77
CA PHE A 19 19.81 -3.02 -9.78
C PHE A 19 20.42 -3.77 -10.95
N ASP A 20 19.89 -4.95 -11.25
CA ASP A 20 20.00 -5.47 -12.60
C ASP A 20 19.11 -4.55 -13.46
N ALA A 21 19.70 -3.82 -14.39
CA ALA A 21 19.00 -2.86 -15.29
C ALA A 21 17.82 -3.50 -16.07
N ARG A 22 17.67 -4.83 -15.97
CA ARG A 22 16.59 -5.61 -16.59
C ARG A 22 15.31 -5.68 -15.77
N TRP A 23 15.31 -5.27 -14.48
CA TRP A 23 14.12 -5.34 -13.64
C TRP A 23 13.34 -4.04 -13.66
N GLU A 24 12.07 -4.11 -14.03
CA GLU A 24 11.12 -3.03 -13.76
C GLU A 24 10.64 -3.16 -12.31
N VAL A 25 10.94 -2.17 -11.47
CA VAL A 25 10.54 -2.17 -10.06
C VAL A 25 9.25 -1.37 -9.89
N ILE A 26 8.22 -2.03 -9.36
CA ILE A 26 6.93 -1.44 -9.04
C ILE A 26 6.69 -1.65 -7.55
N ASP A 27 6.47 -0.56 -6.80
CA ASP A 27 6.10 -0.65 -5.39
C ASP A 27 4.60 -0.86 -5.26
N GLY A 28 4.20 -2.04 -4.82
CA GLY A 28 2.79 -2.45 -4.71
C GLY A 28 2.08 -1.92 -3.47
N HIS A 29 2.77 -1.22 -2.55
CA HIS A 29 2.16 -0.74 -1.32
C HIS A 29 2.89 0.49 -0.78
N ALA A 30 2.34 1.65 -1.06
CA ALA A 30 2.72 2.92 -0.45
C ALA A 30 1.47 3.68 -0.03
N HIS A 31 1.57 4.45 1.04
CA HIS A 31 0.46 5.26 1.53
C HIS A 31 0.55 6.68 0.99
N PHE A 32 -0.57 7.19 0.51
CA PHE A 32 -0.69 8.58 0.09
C PHE A 32 -1.30 9.42 1.21
N TYR A 33 -0.53 9.65 2.27
CA TYR A 33 -0.96 10.48 3.40
C TYR A 33 -0.96 11.96 2.98
N SER A 34 -2.11 12.42 2.50
CA SER A 34 -2.33 13.78 2.02
C SER A 34 -2.43 14.80 3.16
N TYR A 35 -2.47 16.09 2.83
CA TYR A 35 -2.82 17.12 3.81
C TYR A 35 -4.22 16.87 4.41
N ASN A 36 -5.18 16.46 3.57
CA ASN A 36 -6.54 16.15 4.01
C ASN A 36 -6.59 14.93 4.94
N TYR A 37 -5.76 13.91 4.71
CA TYR A 37 -5.60 12.78 5.62
C TYR A 37 -5.26 13.26 7.05
N PHE A 38 -4.23 14.11 7.19
CA PHE A 38 -3.84 14.64 8.50
C PHE A 38 -4.90 15.58 9.10
N ARG A 39 -5.60 16.33 8.25
CA ARG A 39 -6.72 17.18 8.67
C ARG A 39 -7.87 16.34 9.24
N LEU A 40 -8.25 15.24 8.57
CA LEU A 40 -9.28 14.31 9.03
C LEU A 40 -8.88 13.64 10.36
N LEU A 41 -7.63 13.21 10.50
CA LEU A 41 -7.12 12.68 11.77
C LEU A 41 -7.13 13.70 12.92
N SER A 42 -7.07 14.98 12.62
CA SER A 42 -7.05 16.07 13.60
C SER A 42 -8.45 16.53 14.01
N GLN A 43 -9.50 16.05 13.33
CA GLN A 43 -10.89 16.35 13.66
C GLN A 43 -11.42 15.39 14.75
N VAL A 44 -10.83 15.46 15.95
CA VAL A 44 -11.25 14.62 17.08
C VAL A 44 -12.45 15.27 17.78
N PRO A 45 -13.55 14.52 18.07
CA PRO A 45 -14.67 15.02 18.84
C PRO A 45 -14.20 15.56 20.21
N GLY A 46 -14.62 16.78 20.55
CA GLY A 46 -14.25 17.44 21.82
C GLY A 46 -12.94 18.23 21.79
N GLN A 47 -12.17 18.20 20.74
CA GLN A 47 -11.05 19.11 20.54
C GLN A 47 -11.57 20.45 19.99
N HIS A 48 -11.65 21.46 20.89
CA HIS A 48 -11.99 22.83 20.52
C HIS A 48 -10.69 23.61 20.33
N GLY A 49 -10.23 23.73 19.08
CA GLY A 49 -9.00 24.49 18.77
C GLY A 49 -8.75 24.60 17.27
N ASP A 50 -7.75 25.38 16.93
CA ASP A 50 -7.28 25.51 15.55
C ASP A 50 -6.66 24.20 15.05
N VAL A 51 -7.37 23.51 14.16
CA VAL A 51 -6.94 22.23 13.57
C VAL A 51 -5.57 22.36 12.89
N GLU A 52 -5.31 23.49 12.22
CA GLU A 52 -4.01 23.69 11.59
C GLU A 52 -2.86 23.88 12.59
N GLN A 53 -3.13 24.56 13.68
CA GLN A 53 -2.15 24.71 14.77
C GLN A 53 -1.83 23.33 15.36
N TYR A 54 -2.86 22.52 15.61
CA TYR A 54 -2.69 21.15 16.09
C TYR A 54 -1.87 20.31 15.09
N MET A 55 -2.21 20.36 13.80
CA MET A 55 -1.45 19.64 12.75
C MET A 55 0.02 20.02 12.77
N ARG A 56 0.34 21.32 12.81
CA ARG A 56 1.72 21.81 12.88
C ARG A 56 2.45 21.33 14.13
N GLN A 57 1.76 21.28 15.28
CA GLN A 57 2.32 20.79 16.53
C GLN A 57 2.64 19.29 16.45
N GLN A 58 1.69 18.48 15.98
CA GLN A 58 1.91 17.03 15.82
C GLN A 58 3.02 16.72 14.81
N ALA A 59 3.06 17.40 13.68
CA ALA A 59 4.10 17.24 12.68
C ALA A 59 5.50 17.51 13.25
N ARG A 60 5.64 18.59 14.02
CA ARG A 60 6.92 18.90 14.74
C ARG A 60 7.28 17.82 15.75
N ARG A 61 6.31 17.38 16.56
CA ARG A 61 6.51 16.33 17.58
C ARG A 61 6.96 15.01 16.97
N LEU A 62 6.38 14.65 15.84
CA LEU A 62 6.65 13.40 15.13
C LEU A 62 7.77 13.53 14.07
N LYS A 63 8.35 14.73 13.90
CA LYS A 63 9.36 15.02 12.87
C LYS A 63 8.90 14.62 11.48
N ILE A 64 7.62 14.85 11.18
CA ILE A 64 7.00 14.58 9.89
C ILE A 64 6.84 15.89 9.13
N ASP A 65 7.17 15.90 7.85
CA ASP A 65 6.82 17.02 6.98
C ASP A 65 5.32 16.99 6.70
N LEU A 66 4.60 18.06 7.02
CA LEU A 66 3.22 18.18 6.55
C LEU A 66 3.22 18.21 5.00
N PRO A 67 2.38 17.37 4.38
CA PRO A 67 2.28 17.39 2.93
C PRO A 67 1.70 18.72 2.42
N PRO A 68 1.94 19.07 1.16
CA PRO A 68 1.27 20.21 0.53
C PRO A 68 -0.26 20.04 0.56
N ILE A 69 -0.99 21.17 0.66
CA ILE A 69 -2.45 21.17 0.57
C ILE A 69 -2.92 20.61 -0.79
N ASP A 70 -2.20 20.95 -1.85
CA ASP A 70 -2.44 20.45 -3.20
C ASP A 70 -1.90 19.01 -3.34
N PRO A 71 -2.77 18.00 -3.57
CA PRO A 71 -2.35 16.62 -3.75
C PRO A 71 -1.43 16.40 -4.96
N GLY A 72 -1.57 17.22 -6.01
CA GLY A 72 -0.70 17.16 -7.18
C GLY A 72 0.76 17.46 -6.85
N ARG A 73 0.99 18.40 -5.93
CA ARG A 73 2.35 18.68 -5.43
C ARG A 73 2.91 17.57 -4.57
N LEU A 74 2.07 16.89 -3.78
CA LEU A 74 2.50 15.69 -3.05
C LEU A 74 2.85 14.57 -4.03
N ALA A 75 2.03 14.39 -5.07
CA ALA A 75 2.31 13.43 -6.14
C ALA A 75 3.63 13.73 -6.84
N GLN A 76 3.90 15.00 -7.17
CA GLN A 76 5.19 15.44 -7.73
C GLN A 76 6.37 15.08 -6.82
N ARG A 77 6.22 15.26 -5.50
CA ARG A 77 7.26 14.90 -4.53
C ARG A 77 7.52 13.39 -4.52
N TRP A 78 6.48 12.58 -4.62
CA TRP A 78 6.61 11.12 -4.74
C TRP A 78 7.26 10.70 -6.06
N VAL A 79 6.92 11.35 -7.18
CA VAL A 79 7.57 11.07 -8.48
C VAL A 79 9.08 11.37 -8.41
N ALA A 80 9.47 12.50 -7.83
CA ALA A 80 10.89 12.83 -7.64
C ALA A 80 11.62 11.78 -6.78
N GLU A 81 10.96 11.26 -5.76
CA GLU A 81 11.50 10.19 -4.92
C GLU A 81 11.60 8.87 -5.70
N MET A 82 10.59 8.52 -6.49
CA MET A 82 10.61 7.34 -7.36
C MET A 82 11.75 7.43 -8.39
N ASP A 83 11.93 8.59 -9.00
CA ASP A 83 13.02 8.82 -9.99
C ASP A 83 14.39 8.66 -9.35
N ARG A 84 14.55 9.16 -8.12
CA ARG A 84 15.78 8.99 -7.34
C ARG A 84 16.17 7.54 -7.12
N TYR A 85 15.17 6.66 -6.97
CA TYR A 85 15.38 5.23 -6.68
C TYR A 85 15.07 4.30 -7.85
N GLY A 86 14.80 4.82 -9.06
CA GLY A 86 14.53 4.01 -10.24
C GLY A 86 13.23 3.21 -10.17
N ILE A 87 12.23 3.69 -9.43
CA ILE A 87 10.91 3.04 -9.30
C ILE A 87 10.04 3.48 -10.46
N SER A 88 9.57 2.53 -11.26
CA SER A 88 8.76 2.84 -12.45
C SER A 88 7.35 3.28 -12.09
N ARG A 89 6.70 2.54 -11.20
CA ARG A 89 5.32 2.81 -10.73
C ARG A 89 5.17 2.52 -9.25
N MET A 90 4.15 3.12 -8.65
CA MET A 90 3.83 2.92 -7.23
C MET A 90 2.31 2.80 -7.04
N CYS A 91 1.88 1.81 -6.28
CA CYS A 91 0.52 1.72 -5.77
C CYS A 91 0.34 2.71 -4.61
N LEU A 92 -0.59 3.63 -4.74
CA LEU A 92 -0.93 4.61 -3.72
C LEU A 92 -2.22 4.21 -3.02
N LEU A 93 -2.14 3.90 -1.74
CA LEU A 93 -3.27 3.53 -0.90
C LEU A 93 -3.72 4.76 -0.10
N ALA A 94 -5.00 5.12 -0.22
CA ALA A 94 -5.60 6.12 0.65
C ALA A 94 -5.51 5.66 2.11
N GLY A 95 -5.29 6.60 3.01
CA GLY A 95 -5.13 6.29 4.44
C GLY A 95 -6.45 6.19 5.20
N LEU A 96 -7.50 6.87 4.73
CA LEU A 96 -8.81 6.97 5.37
C LEU A 96 -9.92 7.18 4.34
N PRO A 97 -11.15 6.71 4.63
CA PRO A 97 -12.35 7.15 3.91
C PRO A 97 -12.51 8.68 4.03
N GLY A 98 -12.93 9.32 2.95
CA GLY A 98 -13.06 10.78 2.85
C GLY A 98 -11.83 11.50 2.29
N ASP A 99 -10.78 10.74 1.89
CA ASP A 99 -9.58 11.29 1.23
C ASP A 99 -9.42 10.80 -0.23
N GLU A 100 -10.49 10.30 -0.84
CA GLU A 100 -10.49 9.75 -2.21
C GLU A 100 -10.09 10.79 -3.24
N TYR A 101 -10.49 12.04 -3.03
CA TYR A 101 -10.11 13.17 -3.88
C TYR A 101 -8.60 13.31 -4.00
N SER A 102 -7.87 13.17 -2.91
CA SER A 102 -6.41 13.30 -2.91
C SER A 102 -5.74 12.23 -3.78
N ILE A 103 -6.26 10.99 -3.75
CA ILE A 103 -5.77 9.90 -4.61
C ILE A 103 -6.06 10.22 -6.08
N THR A 104 -7.31 10.59 -6.40
CA THR A 104 -7.71 10.85 -7.80
C THR A 104 -6.94 12.01 -8.43
N GLU A 105 -6.67 13.08 -7.66
CA GLU A 105 -5.82 14.19 -8.11
C GLU A 105 -4.35 13.75 -8.34
N GLY A 106 -3.81 12.93 -7.44
CA GLY A 106 -2.48 12.36 -7.62
C GLY A 106 -2.36 11.53 -8.90
N LEU A 107 -3.37 10.69 -9.16
CA LEU A 107 -3.45 9.87 -10.39
C LEU A 107 -3.58 10.74 -11.63
N ARG A 108 -4.42 11.78 -11.59
CA ARG A 108 -4.61 12.70 -12.72
C ARG A 108 -3.32 13.44 -13.06
N ALA A 109 -2.55 13.83 -12.05
CA ALA A 109 -1.28 14.52 -12.25
C ALA A 109 -0.20 13.62 -12.91
N TYR A 110 -0.18 12.32 -12.57
CA TYR A 110 0.85 11.37 -13.02
C TYR A 110 0.26 9.98 -13.31
N PRO A 111 -0.59 9.82 -14.34
CA PRO A 111 -1.35 8.59 -14.59
C PRO A 111 -0.47 7.38 -14.92
N ASP A 112 0.72 7.60 -15.47
CA ASP A 112 1.66 6.54 -15.84
C ASP A 112 2.58 6.11 -14.69
N ARG A 113 2.56 6.84 -13.57
CA ARG A 113 3.44 6.60 -12.43
C ARG A 113 2.71 5.97 -11.24
N PHE A 114 1.40 6.17 -11.12
CA PHE A 114 0.64 5.73 -9.97
C PHE A 114 -0.51 4.79 -10.32
N ILE A 115 -0.80 3.90 -9.38
CA ILE A 115 -1.94 2.99 -9.38
C ILE A 115 -2.71 3.27 -8.09
N GLY A 116 -3.91 3.83 -8.19
CA GLY A 116 -4.66 4.31 -7.03
C GLY A 116 -5.56 3.28 -6.40
N PHE A 117 -5.63 3.32 -5.07
CA PHE A 117 -6.54 2.55 -4.24
C PHE A 117 -7.24 3.49 -3.26
N VAL A 118 -8.55 3.40 -3.18
CA VAL A 118 -9.34 4.14 -2.19
C VAL A 118 -9.66 3.27 -0.97
N ASP A 119 -9.69 3.88 0.21
CA ASP A 119 -10.13 3.23 1.44
C ASP A 119 -11.65 3.32 1.54
N VAL A 120 -12.32 2.20 1.75
CA VAL A 120 -13.77 2.14 1.84
C VAL A 120 -14.19 1.50 3.17
N ASN A 121 -15.08 2.19 3.87
CA ASN A 121 -15.77 1.64 5.02
C ASN A 121 -17.14 1.09 4.59
N PRO A 122 -17.35 -0.23 4.56
CA PRO A 122 -18.58 -0.83 4.05
C PRO A 122 -19.82 -0.53 4.91
N HIS A 123 -19.67 -0.04 6.13
CA HIS A 123 -20.80 0.42 6.96
C HIS A 123 -21.38 1.76 6.52
N LEU A 124 -20.70 2.51 5.68
CA LEU A 124 -21.22 3.78 5.18
C LEU A 124 -22.21 3.54 4.03
N VAL A 125 -23.39 4.14 4.11
CA VAL A 125 -24.44 4.05 3.07
C VAL A 125 -23.91 4.47 1.68
N ILE A 126 -22.95 5.39 1.65
CA ILE A 126 -22.35 5.91 0.41
C ILE A 126 -21.13 5.11 -0.08
N ALA A 127 -20.79 3.98 0.56
CA ALA A 127 -19.55 3.24 0.27
C ALA A 127 -19.43 2.81 -1.20
N GLU A 128 -20.53 2.33 -1.78
CA GLU A 128 -20.57 1.94 -3.18
C GLU A 128 -20.44 3.13 -4.12
N ASP A 129 -21.14 4.23 -3.84
CA ASP A 129 -21.11 5.45 -4.65
C ASP A 129 -19.71 6.08 -4.64
N VAL A 130 -19.04 6.11 -3.50
CA VAL A 130 -17.68 6.60 -3.36
C VAL A 130 -16.72 5.77 -4.24
N LEU A 131 -16.81 4.44 -4.18
CA LEU A 131 -15.97 3.57 -5.00
C LEU A 131 -16.28 3.74 -6.50
N GLU A 132 -17.56 3.76 -6.88
CA GLU A 132 -17.98 3.91 -8.27
C GLU A 132 -17.50 5.26 -8.84
N HIS A 133 -17.63 6.35 -8.07
CA HIS A 133 -17.16 7.68 -8.46
C HIS A 133 -15.63 7.71 -8.64
N ALA A 134 -14.88 7.15 -7.71
CA ALA A 134 -13.42 7.10 -7.78
C ALA A 134 -12.91 6.30 -8.99
N VAL A 135 -13.59 5.22 -9.34
CA VAL A 135 -13.27 4.41 -10.51
C VAL A 135 -13.56 5.18 -11.81
N ARG A 136 -14.76 5.76 -11.94
CA ARG A 136 -15.17 6.44 -13.17
C ARG A 136 -14.47 7.77 -13.40
N GLY A 137 -14.30 8.55 -12.34
CA GLY A 137 -13.73 9.90 -12.43
C GLY A 137 -12.22 9.96 -12.25
N GLY A 138 -11.64 9.02 -11.51
CA GLY A 138 -10.26 9.06 -11.08
C GLY A 138 -9.35 7.94 -11.60
N GLY A 139 -9.89 6.95 -12.32
CA GLY A 139 -9.08 5.85 -12.87
C GLY A 139 -8.47 4.94 -11.79
N VAL A 140 -9.08 4.85 -10.61
CA VAL A 140 -8.67 3.99 -9.51
C VAL A 140 -8.70 2.53 -9.96
N LYS A 141 -7.71 1.73 -9.54
CA LYS A 141 -7.56 0.32 -9.91
C LYS A 141 -7.86 -0.65 -8.77
N GLY A 142 -8.18 -0.14 -7.59
CA GLY A 142 -8.49 -1.01 -6.47
C GLY A 142 -9.10 -0.30 -5.27
N VAL A 143 -9.48 -1.12 -4.32
CA VAL A 143 -10.07 -0.71 -3.05
C VAL A 143 -9.28 -1.31 -1.90
N CYS A 144 -9.08 -0.54 -0.84
CA CYS A 144 -8.54 -0.99 0.44
C CYS A 144 -9.68 -1.25 1.42
N LEU A 145 -9.62 -2.38 2.09
CA LEU A 145 -10.51 -2.76 3.16
C LEU A 145 -9.70 -2.95 4.44
N HIS A 146 -10.21 -2.41 5.54
CA HIS A 146 -9.57 -2.48 6.85
C HIS A 146 -10.51 -3.15 7.87
N PRO A 147 -10.59 -4.51 7.90
CA PRO A 147 -11.51 -5.24 8.78
C PRO A 147 -11.45 -4.81 10.24
N CYS A 148 -10.25 -4.75 10.82
CA CYS A 148 -10.08 -4.35 12.22
C CYS A 148 -10.50 -2.91 12.52
N ARG A 149 -10.24 -1.97 11.59
CA ARG A 149 -10.57 -0.55 11.76
C ARG A 149 -12.07 -0.31 11.64
N HIS A 150 -12.71 -0.96 10.68
CA HIS A 150 -14.11 -0.74 10.36
C HIS A 150 -15.03 -1.82 10.94
N ARG A 151 -14.50 -2.80 11.69
CA ARG A 151 -15.25 -3.83 12.44
C ARG A 151 -16.17 -4.65 11.57
N PHE A 152 -15.62 -5.33 10.57
CA PHE A 152 -16.32 -6.30 9.73
C PHE A 152 -15.40 -7.48 9.41
N HIS A 153 -15.97 -8.64 9.13
CA HIS A 153 -15.23 -9.74 8.54
C HIS A 153 -15.28 -9.67 7.01
N ALA A 154 -14.24 -10.17 6.37
CA ALA A 154 -14.19 -10.19 4.89
C ALA A 154 -15.34 -11.00 4.26
N SER A 155 -15.97 -11.90 5.04
CA SER A 155 -17.13 -12.70 4.64
C SER A 155 -18.49 -12.07 4.93
N ASP A 156 -18.54 -10.90 5.57
CA ASP A 156 -19.82 -10.29 5.94
C ASP A 156 -20.57 -9.80 4.69
N GLU A 157 -21.88 -10.03 4.65
CA GLU A 157 -22.76 -9.66 3.52
C GLU A 157 -22.65 -8.17 3.15
N LEU A 158 -22.43 -7.31 4.13
CA LEU A 158 -22.28 -5.87 3.92
C LEU A 158 -21.09 -5.49 3.02
N VAL A 159 -20.11 -6.38 2.83
CA VAL A 159 -18.93 -6.14 1.98
C VAL A 159 -19.15 -6.64 0.55
N TYR A 160 -20.10 -7.53 0.32
CA TYR A 160 -20.35 -8.15 -0.99
C TYR A 160 -20.70 -7.16 -2.11
N PRO A 161 -21.41 -6.05 -1.87
CA PRO A 161 -21.58 -4.98 -2.87
C PRO A 161 -20.24 -4.43 -3.37
N ILE A 162 -19.28 -4.21 -2.47
CA ILE A 162 -17.91 -3.76 -2.84
C ILE A 162 -17.20 -4.79 -3.71
N TYR A 163 -17.29 -6.09 -3.38
CA TYR A 163 -16.74 -7.16 -4.22
C TYR A 163 -17.42 -7.26 -5.59
N THR A 164 -18.72 -7.01 -5.63
CA THR A 164 -19.50 -6.97 -6.88
C THR A 164 -19.01 -5.83 -7.78
N LEU A 165 -18.78 -4.64 -7.22
CA LEU A 165 -18.17 -3.52 -7.94
C LEU A 165 -16.73 -3.85 -8.37
N ALA A 166 -15.95 -4.48 -7.50
CA ALA A 166 -14.60 -4.90 -7.83
C ALA A 166 -14.57 -5.87 -9.02
N ARG A 167 -15.48 -6.84 -9.05
CA ARG A 167 -15.66 -7.75 -10.19
C ARG A 167 -16.06 -7.01 -11.47
N ARG A 168 -17.05 -6.12 -11.37
CA ARG A 168 -17.59 -5.34 -12.50
C ARG A 168 -16.53 -4.46 -13.14
N HIS A 169 -15.73 -3.77 -12.33
CA HIS A 169 -14.72 -2.82 -12.78
C HIS A 169 -13.31 -3.41 -12.84
N ARG A 170 -13.16 -4.73 -12.60
CA ARG A 170 -11.88 -5.45 -12.60
C ARG A 170 -10.86 -4.82 -11.63
N LEU A 171 -11.34 -4.46 -10.45
CA LEU A 171 -10.50 -3.89 -9.39
C LEU A 171 -9.80 -4.99 -8.60
N THR A 172 -8.67 -4.62 -8.01
CA THR A 172 -8.00 -5.42 -7.00
C THR A 172 -8.47 -5.00 -5.62
N VAL A 173 -8.72 -5.96 -4.74
CA VAL A 173 -9.11 -5.71 -3.35
C VAL A 173 -7.91 -5.95 -2.45
N TYR A 174 -7.38 -4.89 -1.83
CA TYR A 174 -6.42 -4.99 -0.75
C TYR A 174 -7.16 -5.18 0.57
N VAL A 175 -6.84 -6.25 1.29
CA VAL A 175 -7.37 -6.48 2.63
C VAL A 175 -6.24 -6.32 3.63
N ASN A 176 -6.35 -5.29 4.45
CA ASN A 176 -5.35 -4.96 5.45
C ASN A 176 -5.71 -5.61 6.79
N TYR A 177 -5.15 -6.78 7.02
CA TYR A 177 -5.11 -7.44 8.32
C TYR A 177 -3.85 -6.94 9.05
N GLY A 178 -3.89 -5.71 9.50
CA GLY A 178 -2.75 -5.05 10.14
C GLY A 178 -2.73 -5.21 11.66
N PRO A 179 -1.72 -4.65 12.33
CA PRO A 179 -1.71 -4.52 13.77
C PRO A 179 -2.93 -3.72 14.25
N PRO A 180 -3.29 -3.85 15.54
CA PRO A 180 -4.50 -3.22 16.09
C PRO A 180 -4.54 -1.70 15.91
N SER A 181 -3.43 -1.04 15.68
CA SER A 181 -3.36 0.40 15.48
C SER A 181 -2.67 0.74 14.15
N CYS A 182 -3.19 1.76 13.44
CA CYS A 182 -2.43 2.43 12.40
C CYS A 182 -1.36 3.31 13.07
N PRO A 183 -0.07 2.96 13.00
CA PRO A 183 0.94 3.63 13.80
C PRO A 183 1.00 5.14 13.55
N VAL A 184 0.82 5.59 12.30
CA VAL A 184 0.78 7.03 11.97
C VAL A 184 -0.41 7.71 12.65
N ALA A 185 -1.61 7.15 12.52
CA ALA A 185 -2.82 7.74 13.07
C ALA A 185 -2.78 7.78 14.61
N THR A 186 -2.39 6.68 15.25
CA THR A 186 -2.30 6.61 16.72
C THR A 186 -1.25 7.57 17.26
N ARG A 187 -0.07 7.62 16.64
CA ARG A 187 0.99 8.58 17.03
C ARG A 187 0.57 10.02 16.77
N TRP A 188 -0.27 10.27 15.77
CA TRP A 188 -0.85 11.59 15.53
C TRP A 188 -1.84 12.01 16.60
N GLY A 189 -2.38 11.08 17.38
CA GLY A 189 -3.35 11.31 18.44
C GLY A 189 -4.78 10.92 18.09
N ALA A 190 -4.96 10.24 16.95
CA ALA A 190 -6.26 9.66 16.61
C ALA A 190 -6.61 8.53 17.57
N GLN A 191 -7.90 8.41 17.88
CA GLN A 191 -8.39 7.33 18.71
C GLN A 191 -8.17 6.00 18.01
N ASP A 192 -7.63 5.02 18.74
CA ASP A 192 -7.50 3.66 18.24
C ASP A 192 -8.86 2.96 18.31
N ASN A 193 -9.48 2.78 17.17
CA ASN A 193 -10.76 2.11 17.03
C ASN A 193 -10.63 0.65 16.54
N HIS A 194 -9.39 0.13 16.48
CA HIS A 194 -9.15 -1.23 16.02
C HIS A 194 -9.75 -2.26 16.97
N ASP A 195 -10.44 -3.22 16.37
CA ASP A 195 -10.96 -4.38 17.07
C ASP A 195 -10.28 -5.66 16.53
N PRO A 196 -9.41 -6.29 17.34
CA PRO A 196 -8.65 -7.47 16.90
C PRO A 196 -9.52 -8.69 16.60
N ARG A 197 -10.77 -8.70 17.02
CA ARG A 197 -11.72 -9.79 16.69
C ARG A 197 -11.97 -9.92 15.19
N PHE A 198 -11.81 -8.81 14.45
CA PHE A 198 -11.95 -8.77 13.00
C PHE A 198 -10.62 -9.02 12.26
N ASN A 199 -9.52 -9.30 12.97
CA ASN A 199 -8.25 -9.66 12.37
C ASN A 199 -8.17 -11.17 12.07
N ASP A 200 -9.11 -11.65 11.28
CA ASP A 200 -9.22 -13.06 10.92
C ASP A 200 -9.11 -13.27 9.40
N PRO A 201 -7.90 -13.57 8.89
CA PRO A 201 -7.72 -13.80 7.47
C PRO A 201 -8.44 -15.07 6.96
N ALA A 202 -8.85 -16.00 7.80
CA ALA A 202 -9.62 -17.17 7.38
C ALA A 202 -10.95 -16.77 6.71
N GLN A 203 -11.54 -15.66 7.14
CA GLN A 203 -12.80 -15.15 6.56
C GLN A 203 -12.66 -14.74 5.09
N LEU A 204 -11.44 -14.41 4.64
CA LEU A 204 -11.20 -14.09 3.24
C LEU A 204 -11.43 -15.26 2.29
N HIS A 205 -11.36 -16.50 2.80
CA HIS A 205 -11.63 -17.70 2.00
C HIS A 205 -13.02 -17.66 1.36
N PHE A 206 -14.03 -17.26 2.09
CA PHE A 206 -15.41 -17.19 1.59
C PHE A 206 -15.52 -16.16 0.46
N ALA A 207 -15.07 -14.93 0.70
CA ALA A 207 -15.07 -13.87 -0.32
C ALA A 207 -14.26 -14.26 -1.57
N ALA A 208 -13.07 -14.83 -1.40
CA ALA A 208 -12.23 -15.24 -2.52
C ALA A 208 -12.84 -16.39 -3.33
N SER A 209 -13.59 -17.29 -2.68
CA SER A 209 -14.30 -18.38 -3.36
C SER A 209 -15.52 -17.89 -4.12
N ASP A 210 -16.29 -16.95 -3.55
CA ASP A 210 -17.49 -16.39 -4.19
C ASP A 210 -17.16 -15.42 -5.33
N PHE A 211 -15.97 -14.80 -5.27
CA PHE A 211 -15.48 -13.87 -6.28
C PHE A 211 -14.15 -14.34 -6.91
N PRO A 212 -14.11 -15.49 -7.61
CA PRO A 212 -12.87 -16.11 -8.09
C PRO A 212 -12.12 -15.30 -9.15
N THR A 213 -12.79 -14.32 -9.78
CA THR A 213 -12.18 -13.42 -10.79
C THR A 213 -11.67 -12.12 -10.19
N VAL A 214 -11.97 -11.84 -8.91
CA VAL A 214 -11.46 -10.67 -8.19
C VAL A 214 -10.11 -11.02 -7.58
N PRO A 215 -9.03 -10.28 -7.89
CA PRO A 215 -7.77 -10.46 -7.19
C PRO A 215 -7.86 -9.86 -5.78
N PHE A 216 -7.55 -10.66 -4.77
CA PHE A 216 -7.39 -10.20 -3.40
C PHE A 216 -5.90 -10.14 -3.06
N VAL A 217 -5.50 -9.10 -2.34
CA VAL A 217 -4.13 -8.94 -1.85
C VAL A 217 -4.16 -8.78 -0.34
N ILE A 218 -3.50 -9.67 0.37
CA ILE A 218 -3.26 -9.50 1.81
C ILE A 218 -2.08 -8.54 1.95
N ALA A 219 -2.29 -7.43 2.68
CA ALA A 219 -1.36 -6.32 2.72
C ALA A 219 -0.01 -6.66 3.35
N HIS A 220 0.03 -7.59 4.30
CA HIS A 220 1.22 -7.93 5.07
C HIS A 220 1.31 -9.43 5.29
N PHE A 221 2.54 -9.92 5.57
CA PHE A 221 2.71 -11.30 6.02
C PHE A 221 2.37 -11.40 7.51
N LEU A 222 1.33 -12.17 7.80
CA LEU A 222 0.76 -12.30 9.15
C LEU A 222 1.29 -13.57 9.83
N GLU A 223 2.44 -13.50 10.47
CA GLU A 223 3.08 -14.66 11.11
C GLU A 223 2.17 -15.35 12.14
N LYS A 224 1.40 -14.58 12.89
CA LYS A 224 0.47 -15.11 13.90
C LYS A 224 -0.72 -15.88 13.30
N HIS A 225 -0.96 -15.73 12.01
CA HIS A 225 -2.05 -16.38 11.26
C HIS A 225 -1.52 -17.29 10.16
N LEU A 226 -0.37 -17.91 10.40
CA LEU A 226 0.29 -18.76 9.40
C LEU A 226 -0.62 -19.91 8.90
N PRO A 227 -1.35 -20.66 9.73
CA PRO A 227 -2.23 -21.73 9.27
C PRO A 227 -3.32 -21.22 8.31
N GLU A 228 -3.93 -20.08 8.61
CA GLU A 228 -4.96 -19.43 7.79
C GLU A 228 -4.38 -18.97 6.46
N MET A 229 -3.19 -18.38 6.48
CA MET A 229 -2.46 -17.95 5.29
C MET A 229 -2.10 -19.13 4.36
N LEU A 230 -1.64 -20.24 4.92
CA LEU A 230 -1.36 -21.47 4.16
C LEU A 230 -2.63 -22.03 3.52
N ARG A 231 -3.75 -22.04 4.26
CA ARG A 231 -5.05 -22.47 3.75
C ARG A 231 -5.53 -21.58 2.59
N LEU A 232 -5.44 -20.27 2.75
CA LEU A 232 -5.78 -19.31 1.69
C LEU A 232 -4.92 -19.52 0.45
N ALA A 233 -3.62 -19.70 0.64
CA ALA A 233 -2.70 -19.92 -0.46
C ALA A 233 -3.04 -21.17 -1.28
N LEU A 234 -3.48 -22.24 -0.59
CA LEU A 234 -3.83 -23.52 -1.21
C LEU A 234 -5.19 -23.48 -1.92
N LEU A 235 -6.19 -22.88 -1.28
CA LEU A 235 -7.60 -22.98 -1.74
C LEU A 235 -8.01 -21.80 -2.64
N CYS A 236 -7.33 -20.65 -2.55
CA CYS A 236 -7.75 -19.42 -3.22
C CYS A 236 -6.65 -18.93 -4.19
N PRO A 237 -6.64 -19.37 -5.45
CA PRO A 237 -5.60 -18.99 -6.42
C PRO A 237 -5.61 -17.49 -6.76
N ASN A 238 -6.71 -16.78 -6.51
CA ASN A 238 -6.88 -15.35 -6.68
C ASN A 238 -6.41 -14.53 -5.48
N VAL A 239 -5.87 -15.16 -4.42
CA VAL A 239 -5.27 -14.47 -3.27
C VAL A 239 -3.77 -14.33 -3.46
N HIS A 240 -3.30 -13.10 -3.32
CA HIS A 240 -1.90 -12.68 -3.40
C HIS A 240 -1.44 -12.15 -2.04
N ILE A 241 -0.13 -12.00 -1.86
CA ILE A 241 0.44 -11.45 -0.64
C ILE A 241 1.46 -10.38 -0.96
N CYS A 242 1.44 -9.29 -0.19
CA CYS A 242 2.39 -8.20 -0.31
C CYS A 242 3.51 -8.31 0.73
N THR A 243 4.73 -7.96 0.35
CA THR A 243 5.91 -7.99 1.24
C THR A 243 6.00 -6.77 2.15
N SER A 244 5.06 -5.81 2.05
CA SER A 244 5.09 -4.62 2.89
C SER A 244 5.07 -5.00 4.38
N PRO A 245 5.82 -4.28 5.24
CA PRO A 245 5.78 -4.53 6.67
C PRO A 245 4.43 -4.10 7.27
N ALA A 246 4.01 -4.79 8.33
CA ALA A 246 2.79 -4.42 9.06
C ALA A 246 2.99 -3.11 9.84
N ASP A 247 4.21 -2.77 10.23
CA ASP A 247 4.55 -1.53 10.92
C ASP A 247 5.21 -0.54 9.97
N VAL A 248 4.51 0.57 9.72
CA VAL A 248 4.93 1.62 8.77
C VAL A 248 5.70 2.74 9.47
N CYS A 249 5.69 2.78 10.80
CA CYS A 249 6.16 3.92 11.58
C CYS A 249 7.49 3.74 12.31
N ASP A 250 8.15 2.61 12.17
CA ASP A 250 9.47 2.45 12.78
C ASP A 250 10.41 3.53 12.27
N GLU A 251 10.82 4.43 13.17
CA GLU A 251 11.79 5.51 12.91
C GLU A 251 13.18 4.95 12.66
N GLU A 252 13.47 3.81 13.23
CA GLU A 252 14.71 3.09 13.00
C GLU A 252 14.61 2.38 11.65
N PRO A 253 15.61 2.57 10.78
CA PRO A 253 15.73 1.70 9.62
C PRO A 253 15.74 0.26 10.12
N ASP A 254 14.92 -0.60 9.51
CA ASP A 254 14.87 -2.03 9.85
C ASP A 254 16.20 -2.72 9.43
N THR A 255 17.30 -2.22 10.01
CA THR A 255 18.68 -2.60 9.69
C THR A 255 19.04 -3.96 10.27
N GLY A 256 18.12 -4.89 10.33
CA GLY A 256 18.50 -6.21 10.81
C GLY A 256 17.41 -7.24 10.95
N LYS A 257 16.17 -6.95 10.65
CA LYS A 257 15.17 -8.02 10.60
C LYS A 257 15.46 -8.92 9.42
N ASN A 258 15.86 -10.16 9.74
CA ASN A 258 16.01 -11.18 8.72
C ASN A 258 14.61 -11.61 8.22
N ILE A 259 14.24 -11.14 7.03
CA ILE A 259 12.95 -11.48 6.40
C ILE A 259 13.00 -12.80 5.61
N GLU A 260 14.15 -13.48 5.55
CA GLU A 260 14.29 -14.74 4.82
C GLU A 260 13.34 -15.84 5.28
N PRO A 261 13.13 -16.08 6.60
CA PRO A 261 12.20 -17.10 7.06
C PRO A 261 10.78 -16.83 6.56
N GLN A 262 10.29 -15.59 6.68
CA GLN A 262 8.96 -15.18 6.21
C GLN A 262 8.86 -15.31 4.69
N LEU A 263 9.85 -14.81 3.96
CA LEU A 263 9.89 -14.90 2.51
C LEU A 263 9.91 -16.36 2.03
N THR A 264 10.66 -17.23 2.72
CA THR A 264 10.67 -18.67 2.43
C THR A 264 9.29 -19.29 2.61
N MET A 265 8.57 -18.95 3.67
CA MET A 265 7.21 -19.43 3.90
C MET A 265 6.25 -18.90 2.84
N MET A 266 6.34 -17.60 2.48
CA MET A 266 5.54 -17.02 1.41
C MET A 266 5.77 -17.73 0.07
N LEU A 267 7.04 -17.99 -0.29
CA LEU A 267 7.40 -18.69 -1.51
C LEU A 267 6.85 -20.12 -1.55
N LYS A 268 6.92 -20.85 -0.44
CA LYS A 268 6.37 -22.21 -0.34
C LYS A 268 4.84 -22.23 -0.42
N ALA A 269 4.17 -21.25 0.21
CA ALA A 269 2.72 -21.21 0.28
C ALA A 269 2.08 -20.66 -1.00
N PHE A 270 2.48 -19.48 -1.43
CA PHE A 270 1.86 -18.74 -2.53
C PHE A 270 2.56 -18.97 -3.88
N GLY A 271 3.81 -19.42 -3.86
CA GLY A 271 4.67 -19.42 -5.03
C GLY A 271 5.03 -17.99 -5.47
N TYR A 272 6.13 -17.83 -6.20
CA TYR A 272 6.65 -16.50 -6.56
C TYR A 272 5.68 -15.65 -7.39
N LYS A 273 4.74 -16.26 -8.12
CA LYS A 273 3.78 -15.54 -8.98
C LYS A 273 2.68 -14.78 -8.24
N ARG A 274 2.52 -15.04 -6.94
CA ARG A 274 1.51 -14.39 -6.10
C ARG A 274 2.10 -13.53 -4.99
N ILE A 275 3.43 -13.31 -5.00
CA ILE A 275 4.13 -12.42 -4.09
C ILE A 275 4.32 -11.07 -4.79
N LEU A 276 3.90 -10.00 -4.13
CA LEU A 276 3.96 -8.63 -4.63
C LEU A 276 4.92 -7.84 -3.75
N PHE A 277 5.86 -7.15 -4.37
CA PHE A 277 6.75 -6.24 -3.65
C PHE A 277 5.98 -5.02 -3.16
N GLY A 278 6.25 -4.57 -1.93
CA GLY A 278 5.72 -3.34 -1.36
C GLY A 278 6.53 -2.90 -0.15
N THR A 279 6.66 -1.59 0.03
CA THR A 279 7.53 -1.01 1.06
C THR A 279 6.78 -0.45 2.27
N GLY A 280 5.49 -0.12 2.15
CA GLY A 280 4.76 0.62 3.17
C GLY A 280 5.26 2.08 3.32
N SER A 281 5.90 2.66 2.31
CA SER A 281 6.31 4.06 2.29
C SER A 281 5.09 4.99 2.45
N GLY A 282 5.22 6.13 3.15
CA GLY A 282 4.03 6.98 3.34
C GLY A 282 4.31 8.39 3.85
N ILE A 283 5.44 8.64 4.51
CA ILE A 283 5.71 9.92 5.17
C ILE A 283 7.06 10.52 4.75
N PHE A 284 7.12 11.84 4.70
CA PHE A 284 8.35 12.59 4.58
C PHE A 284 8.76 13.19 5.95
N PRO A 285 10.05 13.42 6.21
CA PRO A 285 11.17 13.41 5.26
C PRO A 285 11.74 12.03 4.94
N ARG A 286 11.25 10.93 5.53
CA ARG A 286 11.80 9.59 5.28
C ARG A 286 11.74 9.21 3.79
N GLY A 287 10.63 9.52 3.10
CA GLY A 287 10.43 9.19 1.69
C GLY A 287 10.26 7.69 1.44
N TRP A 288 10.77 7.21 0.29
CA TRP A 288 10.68 5.82 -0.09
C TRP A 288 11.61 4.94 0.75
N ARG A 289 11.08 3.83 1.24
CA ARG A 289 11.78 2.89 2.14
C ARG A 289 12.77 2.00 1.37
N SER A 290 13.89 2.60 0.98
CA SER A 290 14.97 1.86 0.34
C SER A 290 15.62 0.78 1.23
N ASP A 291 15.48 0.91 2.55
CA ASP A 291 15.86 -0.10 3.55
C ASP A 291 15.08 -1.41 3.31
N MET A 292 13.75 -1.33 3.18
CA MET A 292 12.90 -2.50 2.92
C MET A 292 13.22 -3.17 1.59
N PHE A 293 13.44 -2.37 0.55
CA PHE A 293 13.87 -2.90 -0.75
C PHE A 293 15.20 -3.66 -0.65
N ARG A 294 16.20 -3.09 0.03
CA ARG A 294 17.51 -3.72 0.20
C ARG A 294 17.40 -5.03 1.00
N SER A 295 16.63 -5.03 2.08
CA SER A 295 16.41 -6.24 2.90
C SER A 295 15.73 -7.35 2.08
N LEU A 296 14.71 -7.01 1.31
CA LEU A 296 14.05 -7.97 0.42
C LEU A 296 15.00 -8.50 -0.65
N LEU A 297 15.73 -7.62 -1.32
CA LEU A 297 16.65 -8.01 -2.39
C LEU A 297 17.79 -8.91 -1.87
N ALA A 298 18.31 -8.61 -0.68
CA ALA A 298 19.30 -9.45 -0.02
C ALA A 298 18.74 -10.85 0.28
N ALA A 299 17.54 -10.93 0.85
CA ALA A 299 16.87 -12.20 1.13
C ALA A 299 16.59 -13.01 -0.15
N LEU A 300 16.11 -12.38 -1.23
CA LEU A 300 15.90 -13.05 -2.52
C LEU A 300 17.20 -13.62 -3.10
N LYS A 301 18.31 -12.89 -2.98
CA LYS A 301 19.63 -13.32 -3.43
C LYS A 301 20.18 -14.45 -2.56
N ASN A 302 20.08 -14.35 -1.23
CA ASN A 302 20.52 -15.38 -0.29
C ASN A 302 19.80 -16.73 -0.52
N LEU A 303 18.52 -16.65 -0.88
CA LEU A 303 17.72 -17.83 -1.26
C LEU A 303 18.10 -18.41 -2.62
N GLY A 304 19.04 -17.80 -3.35
CA GLY A 304 19.52 -18.29 -4.64
C GLY A 304 18.46 -18.24 -5.74
N LEU A 305 17.49 -17.34 -5.67
CA LEU A 305 16.40 -17.27 -6.66
C LEU A 305 16.92 -16.77 -8.01
N PRO A 306 16.45 -17.35 -9.12
CA PRO A 306 16.78 -16.90 -10.47
C PRO A 306 16.37 -15.42 -10.67
N ASN A 307 17.14 -14.67 -11.47
CA ASN A 307 16.87 -13.26 -11.76
C ASN A 307 15.45 -13.01 -12.33
N GLU A 308 14.93 -13.94 -13.10
CA GLU A 308 13.56 -13.90 -13.61
C GLU A 308 12.53 -13.91 -12.47
N VAL A 309 12.71 -14.78 -11.48
CA VAL A 309 11.84 -14.89 -10.31
C VAL A 309 11.91 -13.61 -9.47
N VAL A 310 13.12 -13.07 -9.27
CA VAL A 310 13.33 -11.79 -8.59
C VAL A 310 12.58 -10.66 -9.32
N GLY A 311 12.75 -10.55 -10.64
CA GLY A 311 12.05 -9.55 -11.45
C GLY A 311 10.52 -9.69 -11.40
N MET A 312 10.01 -10.94 -11.35
CA MET A 312 8.56 -11.16 -11.18
C MET A 312 8.06 -10.63 -9.84
N ILE A 313 8.77 -10.86 -8.74
CA ILE A 313 8.38 -10.38 -7.40
C ILE A 313 8.48 -8.86 -7.32
N LEU A 314 9.56 -8.25 -7.86
CA LEU A 314 9.81 -6.81 -7.76
C LEU A 314 8.87 -5.94 -8.60
N GLY A 315 8.25 -6.49 -9.66
CA GLY A 315 7.34 -5.70 -10.51
C GLY A 315 6.51 -6.52 -11.48
N GLY A 316 7.04 -7.62 -12.02
CA GLY A 316 6.36 -8.42 -13.04
C GLY A 316 4.99 -8.94 -12.61
N ASN A 317 4.82 -9.34 -11.35
CA ASN A 317 3.55 -9.79 -10.82
C ASN A 317 2.51 -8.65 -10.77
N LEU A 318 2.92 -7.46 -10.33
CA LEU A 318 2.05 -6.26 -10.33
C LEU A 318 1.69 -5.83 -11.74
N LYS A 319 2.68 -5.88 -12.65
CA LYS A 319 2.47 -5.58 -14.07
C LYS A 319 1.40 -6.47 -14.68
N ARG A 320 1.46 -7.77 -14.40
CA ARG A 320 0.45 -8.75 -14.81
C ARG A 320 -0.91 -8.51 -14.14
N LEU A 321 -0.91 -8.25 -12.82
CA LEU A 321 -2.12 -8.05 -12.03
C LEU A 321 -2.94 -6.86 -12.56
N PHE A 322 -2.28 -5.74 -12.87
CA PHE A 322 -2.91 -4.52 -13.35
C PHE A 322 -2.94 -4.39 -14.87
N ARG A 323 -2.45 -5.41 -15.63
CA ARG A 323 -2.42 -5.42 -17.10
C ARG A 323 -1.74 -4.17 -17.68
N LEU A 324 -0.59 -3.79 -17.12
CA LEU A 324 0.08 -2.54 -17.47
C LEU A 324 0.71 -2.56 -18.88
N ASP A 325 0.89 -3.73 -19.50
CA ASP A 325 1.39 -3.90 -20.86
C ASP A 325 0.28 -3.87 -21.92
N ASP A 326 -0.99 -3.83 -21.53
CA ASP A 326 -2.13 -3.84 -22.47
C ASP A 326 -2.35 -2.43 -23.03
N SER A 327 -1.56 -2.05 -24.05
CA SER A 327 -1.67 -0.77 -24.77
C SER A 327 -3.05 -0.51 -25.40
N ARG A 328 -3.95 -1.49 -25.40
CA ARG A 328 -5.31 -1.38 -25.92
C ARG A 328 -6.29 -0.70 -24.97
N LEU A 329 -5.96 -0.55 -23.69
CA LEU A 329 -6.86 0.09 -22.71
C LEU A 329 -6.76 1.61 -22.66
N THR A 330 -5.70 2.21 -23.22
CA THR A 330 -5.50 3.66 -23.23
C THR A 330 -6.44 4.38 -24.20
N TYR A 331 -7.02 3.68 -25.19
CA TYR A 331 -7.88 4.28 -26.23
C TYR A 331 -9.38 4.28 -25.90
N LEU A 332 -9.84 3.64 -24.82
CA LEU A 332 -11.27 3.55 -24.48
C LEU A 332 -11.76 4.59 -23.48
N ILE A 333 -10.89 5.48 -22.98
CA ILE A 333 -11.23 6.54 -22.03
C ILE A 333 -11.37 7.91 -22.73
N THR A 334 -11.16 7.98 -24.04
CA THR A 334 -11.19 9.24 -24.83
C THR A 334 -12.37 9.34 -25.81
N LEU A 335 -13.46 8.61 -25.57
CA LEU A 335 -14.70 8.78 -26.35
C LEU A 335 -15.90 9.03 -25.44
#